data_a3cc389550827601a183e639fe5ed976
#
_entry.id   a3cc389550827601a183e639fe5ed976
#
_cell.length_a   1.000
_cell.length_b   1.000
_cell.length_c   1.000
_cell.angle_alpha   90.00
_cell.angle_beta   90.00
_cell.angle_gamma   90.00
#
_symmetry.space_group_name_H-M   'P 1'
#
loop_
_entity.id
_entity.type
_entity.pdbx_description
1 polymer ?
#
loop_
_entity_poly.entity_id
_entity_poly.type
_entity_poly.pdbx_seq_one_letter_code
_entity_poly.pdbx_strand_id
1 'polypeptide(L)'
;LKNIHLKKTQYGFEAATEEDLEAISLYPEGCFCVGDIVKPRNAEFHRLGMGLLRFGYKYFDPPNSVMVDGVEVPVTKSFEAYRKLVTIKAGYYDAVSTFDGRGIVLEAHSISYSGMEDGEFREYYKNVKDLLWSEIFSSYDGWTEDQYNEAVQNYMDGKYGNINAKK
;
A
#
# COMPACT_ATOMS: atom_id res chain seq x y z
N LEU A 1 19.80 -4.74 0.14
CA LEU A 1 19.80 -5.32 1.50
C LEU A 1 18.69 -6.37 1.56
N LYS A 2 19.02 -7.63 1.93
CA LYS A 2 18.06 -8.70 2.14
C LYS A 2 17.48 -8.53 3.55
N ASN A 3 16.16 -8.55 3.70
CA ASN A 3 15.53 -8.57 5.01
C ASN A 3 15.75 -9.94 5.65
N ILE A 4 16.15 -9.96 6.92
CA ILE A 4 16.28 -11.16 7.73
C ILE A 4 15.02 -11.28 8.59
N HIS A 5 14.34 -12.41 8.52
CA HIS A 5 13.15 -12.67 9.34
C HIS A 5 13.56 -13.33 10.64
N LEU A 6 13.03 -12.82 11.75
CA LEU A 6 13.31 -13.28 13.08
C LEU A 6 12.06 -13.81 13.76
N LYS A 7 12.19 -14.90 14.48
CA LYS A 7 11.14 -15.47 15.33
C LYS A 7 11.42 -15.15 16.79
N LYS A 8 10.45 -14.59 17.49
CA LYS A 8 10.55 -14.29 18.92
C LYS A 8 10.46 -15.59 19.72
N THR A 9 11.43 -15.81 20.60
CA THR A 9 11.46 -16.91 21.60
C THR A 9 11.46 -16.34 23.01
N GLN A 10 11.40 -17.19 24.03
CA GLN A 10 11.50 -16.73 25.42
C GLN A 10 12.88 -16.13 25.76
N TYR A 11 13.93 -16.52 25.03
CA TYR A 11 15.31 -16.08 25.27
C TYR A 11 15.78 -14.95 24.34
N GLY A 12 14.97 -14.53 23.37
CA GLY A 12 15.35 -13.50 22.41
C GLY A 12 14.73 -13.70 21.05
N PHE A 13 15.53 -13.53 20.02
CA PHE A 13 15.13 -13.75 18.64
C PHE A 13 16.04 -14.80 18.01
N GLU A 14 15.48 -15.64 17.15
CA GLU A 14 16.19 -16.61 16.34
C GLU A 14 15.81 -16.45 14.86
N ALA A 15 16.63 -16.99 13.95
CA ALA A 15 16.29 -17.00 12.52
C ALA A 15 14.97 -17.73 12.30
N ALA A 16 14.09 -17.14 11.45
CA ALA A 16 12.78 -17.72 11.18
C ALA A 16 12.83 -18.86 10.16
N THR A 17 13.83 -18.86 9.26
CA THR A 17 14.04 -19.85 8.20
C THR A 17 15.51 -20.24 8.10
N GLU A 18 15.81 -21.34 7.36
CA GLU A 18 17.20 -21.75 7.06
C GLU A 18 17.95 -20.67 6.28
N GLU A 19 17.28 -20.02 5.32
CA GLU A 19 17.88 -18.91 4.55
C GLU A 19 18.23 -17.71 5.43
N ASP A 20 17.43 -17.41 6.44
CA ASP A 20 17.70 -16.36 7.41
C ASP A 20 18.87 -16.74 8.32
N LEU A 21 18.97 -18.02 8.68
CA LEU A 21 20.08 -18.55 9.47
C LEU A 21 21.41 -18.47 8.68
N GLU A 22 21.40 -18.85 7.40
CA GLU A 22 22.55 -18.69 6.52
C GLU A 22 22.97 -17.22 6.42
N ALA A 23 22.00 -16.31 6.23
CA ALA A 23 22.28 -14.88 6.15
C ALA A 23 22.89 -14.33 7.44
N ILE A 24 22.43 -14.78 8.61
CA ILE A 24 22.99 -14.40 9.92
C ILE A 24 24.40 -14.98 10.09
N SER A 25 24.65 -16.21 9.65
CA SER A 25 25.96 -16.86 9.79
C SER A 25 27.10 -16.18 9.02
N LEU A 26 26.78 -15.29 8.10
CA LEU A 26 27.77 -14.44 7.41
C LEU A 26 28.37 -13.35 8.32
N TYR A 27 27.73 -13.07 9.46
CA TYR A 27 28.24 -12.10 10.43
C TYR A 27 29.13 -12.80 11.46
N PRO A 28 30.27 -12.20 11.85
CA PRO A 28 31.15 -12.77 12.88
C PRO A 28 30.43 -12.91 14.22
N GLU A 29 30.78 -13.94 14.99
CA GLU A 29 30.34 -14.05 16.38
C GLU A 29 30.74 -12.81 17.19
N GLY A 30 29.79 -12.31 18.00
CA GLY A 30 30.01 -11.12 18.83
C GLY A 30 29.89 -9.79 18.10
N CYS A 31 29.56 -9.77 16.79
CA CYS A 31 29.28 -8.50 16.12
C CYS A 31 27.95 -7.89 16.60
N PHE A 32 27.89 -6.55 16.63
CA PHE A 32 26.67 -5.82 16.92
C PHE A 32 25.99 -5.43 15.60
N CYS A 33 24.70 -5.77 15.48
CA CYS A 33 23.86 -5.36 14.39
C CYS A 33 22.79 -4.40 14.91
N VAL A 34 22.51 -3.32 14.18
CA VAL A 34 21.45 -2.39 14.49
C VAL A 34 20.39 -2.50 13.38
N GLY A 35 19.14 -2.64 13.77
CA GLY A 35 18.02 -2.72 12.84
C GLY A 35 16.69 -2.57 13.55
N ASP A 36 15.65 -2.22 12.80
CA ASP A 36 14.29 -2.17 13.31
C ASP A 36 13.65 -3.54 13.27
N ILE A 37 13.08 -3.97 14.40
CA ILE A 37 12.29 -5.20 14.47
C ILE A 37 10.83 -4.83 14.30
N VAL A 38 10.29 -5.17 13.14
CA VAL A 38 8.89 -4.88 12.79
C VAL A 38 8.08 -6.17 12.79
N LYS A 39 6.95 -6.18 13.49
CA LYS A 39 5.98 -7.28 13.38
C LYS A 39 5.34 -7.22 12.00
N PRO A 40 5.54 -8.22 11.12
CA PRO A 40 4.90 -8.21 9.82
C PRO A 40 3.39 -8.26 10.00
N ARG A 41 2.69 -7.37 9.30
CA ARG A 41 1.24 -7.42 9.17
C ARG A 41 0.85 -8.67 8.37
N ASN A 42 -0.42 -9.05 8.42
CA ASN A 42 -0.94 -10.19 7.63
C ASN A 42 -0.62 -9.98 6.13
N ALA A 43 0.27 -10.82 5.59
CA ALA A 43 0.75 -10.72 4.22
C ALA A 43 -0.36 -10.92 3.18
N GLU A 44 -1.37 -11.74 3.50
CA GLU A 44 -2.53 -11.96 2.61
C GLU A 44 -3.37 -10.69 2.53
N PHE A 45 -3.62 -10.08 3.68
CA PHE A 45 -4.39 -8.85 3.73
C PHE A 45 -3.65 -7.66 3.09
N HIS A 46 -2.33 -7.60 3.23
CA HIS A 46 -1.53 -6.60 2.51
C HIS A 46 -1.63 -6.79 0.98
N ARG A 47 -1.56 -8.04 0.51
CA ARG A 47 -1.75 -8.34 -0.92
C ARG A 47 -3.14 -7.92 -1.42
N LEU A 48 -4.18 -8.10 -0.61
CA LEU A 48 -5.53 -7.61 -0.93
C LEU A 48 -5.54 -6.09 -1.13
N GLY A 49 -4.97 -5.33 -0.20
CA GLY A 49 -4.90 -3.87 -0.32
C GLY A 49 -4.15 -3.41 -1.56
N MET A 50 -3.00 -4.03 -1.85
CA MET A 50 -2.24 -3.75 -3.08
C MET A 50 -2.99 -4.18 -4.34
N GLY A 51 -3.77 -5.25 -4.26
CA GLY A 51 -4.66 -5.70 -5.33
C GLY A 51 -5.76 -4.70 -5.64
N LEU A 52 -6.43 -4.18 -4.59
CA LEU A 52 -7.46 -3.15 -4.72
C LEU A 52 -6.92 -1.89 -5.39
N LEU A 53 -5.73 -1.41 -4.98
CA LEU A 53 -5.08 -0.28 -5.62
C LEU A 53 -4.76 -0.55 -7.10
N ARG A 54 -4.28 -1.75 -7.44
CA ARG A 54 -4.01 -2.14 -8.84
C ARG A 54 -5.30 -2.26 -9.66
N PHE A 55 -6.37 -2.73 -9.05
CA PHE A 55 -7.70 -2.78 -9.68
C PHE A 55 -8.16 -1.37 -10.04
N GLY A 56 -8.18 -0.43 -9.09
CA GLY A 56 -8.56 0.95 -9.35
C GLY A 56 -7.64 1.64 -10.38
N TYR A 57 -6.34 1.36 -10.34
CA TYR A 57 -5.38 1.92 -11.31
C TYR A 57 -5.68 1.55 -12.77
N LYS A 58 -6.26 0.39 -13.04
CA LYS A 58 -6.66 0.00 -14.41
C LYS A 58 -7.69 0.97 -14.98
N TYR A 59 -8.59 1.45 -14.14
CA TYR A 59 -9.69 2.35 -14.52
C TYR A 59 -9.38 3.84 -14.29
N PHE A 60 -8.26 4.14 -13.62
CA PHE A 60 -7.81 5.51 -13.46
C PHE A 60 -7.27 6.05 -14.78
N ASP A 61 -7.90 7.10 -15.29
CA ASP A 61 -7.54 7.75 -16.55
C ASP A 61 -7.23 9.24 -16.30
N PRO A 62 -5.96 9.60 -16.02
CA PRO A 62 -5.58 10.99 -15.83
C PRO A 62 -5.59 11.75 -17.17
N PRO A 63 -5.75 13.08 -17.15
CA PRO A 63 -5.61 13.89 -18.36
C PRO A 63 -4.19 13.73 -18.94
N ASN A 64 -4.05 13.90 -20.26
CA ASN A 64 -2.76 13.81 -20.94
C ASN A 64 -1.81 14.96 -20.56
N SER A 65 -2.35 16.11 -20.18
CA SER A 65 -1.59 17.29 -19.75
C SER A 65 -2.40 18.13 -18.76
N VAL A 66 -1.70 18.96 -18.01
CA VAL A 66 -2.28 19.97 -17.10
C VAL A 66 -1.58 21.31 -17.29
N MET A 67 -2.29 22.41 -17.00
CA MET A 67 -1.71 23.75 -17.00
C MET A 67 -1.11 24.06 -15.63
N VAL A 68 0.19 24.37 -15.58
CA VAL A 68 0.91 24.82 -14.40
C VAL A 68 1.53 26.17 -14.70
N ASP A 69 1.13 27.20 -13.98
CA ASP A 69 1.61 28.59 -14.17
C ASP A 69 1.58 29.07 -15.64
N GLY A 70 0.53 28.69 -16.38
CA GLY A 70 0.36 29.05 -17.79
C GLY A 70 1.16 28.20 -18.78
N VAL A 71 1.88 27.20 -18.32
CA VAL A 71 2.63 26.23 -19.14
C VAL A 71 1.92 24.89 -19.17
N GLU A 72 1.73 24.33 -20.35
CA GLU A 72 1.19 22.98 -20.50
C GLU A 72 2.25 21.94 -20.15
N VAL A 73 1.96 21.10 -19.14
CA VAL A 73 2.86 20.06 -18.66
C VAL A 73 2.24 18.70 -18.94
N PRO A 74 2.94 17.78 -19.63
CA PRO A 74 2.44 16.43 -19.88
C PRO A 74 2.32 15.63 -18.58
N VAL A 75 1.23 14.85 -18.44
CA VAL A 75 0.98 13.97 -17.32
C VAL A 75 1.35 12.53 -17.68
N THR A 76 2.18 11.91 -16.85
CA THR A 76 2.53 10.50 -17.00
C THR A 76 1.69 9.64 -16.05
N LYS A 77 0.96 8.66 -16.59
CA LYS A 77 0.22 7.68 -15.78
C LYS A 77 1.22 6.78 -15.03
N SER A 78 1.31 6.94 -13.71
CA SER A 78 2.21 6.20 -12.83
C SER A 78 1.45 5.56 -11.70
N PHE A 79 1.67 4.25 -11.47
CA PHE A 79 1.06 3.54 -10.34
C PHE A 79 1.49 4.11 -8.99
N GLU A 80 2.74 4.50 -8.86
CA GLU A 80 3.27 5.07 -7.61
C GLU A 80 2.62 6.42 -7.29
N ALA A 81 2.49 7.31 -8.29
CA ALA A 81 1.80 8.59 -8.13
C ALA A 81 0.31 8.39 -7.80
N TYR A 82 -0.36 7.49 -8.53
CA TYR A 82 -1.74 7.11 -8.26
C TYR A 82 -1.93 6.57 -6.83
N ARG A 83 -1.08 5.63 -6.39
CA ARG A 83 -1.12 5.06 -5.05
C ARG A 83 -1.04 6.14 -3.97
N LYS A 84 -0.09 7.09 -4.12
CA LYS A 84 0.05 8.21 -3.19
C LYS A 84 -1.19 9.11 -3.20
N LEU A 85 -1.72 9.43 -4.38
CA LEU A 85 -2.94 10.23 -4.52
C LEU A 85 -4.13 9.57 -3.80
N VAL A 86 -4.35 8.28 -4.03
CA VAL A 86 -5.41 7.52 -3.37
C VAL A 86 -5.21 7.47 -1.86
N THR A 87 -3.98 7.30 -1.39
CA THR A 87 -3.65 7.29 0.04
C THR A 87 -3.99 8.63 0.69
N ILE A 88 -3.62 9.75 0.06
CA ILE A 88 -3.96 11.10 0.53
C ILE A 88 -5.48 11.30 0.55
N LYS A 89 -6.17 10.97 -0.55
CA LYS A 89 -7.63 11.13 -0.66
C LYS A 89 -8.40 10.24 0.34
N ALA A 90 -7.84 9.08 0.71
CA ALA A 90 -8.39 8.22 1.76
C ALA A 90 -8.16 8.76 3.19
N GLY A 91 -7.47 9.90 3.35
CA GLY A 91 -7.26 10.56 4.63
C GLY A 91 -5.94 10.22 5.34
N TYR A 92 -5.01 9.53 4.66
CA TYR A 92 -3.73 9.09 5.24
C TYR A 92 -2.57 9.94 4.70
N TYR A 93 -2.34 11.08 5.33
CA TYR A 93 -1.30 12.03 4.92
C TYR A 93 -0.83 12.92 6.05
N ASP A 94 0.39 13.43 5.89
CA ASP A 94 0.94 14.54 6.65
C ASP A 94 0.86 15.82 5.82
N ALA A 95 0.57 16.94 6.48
CA ALA A 95 0.61 18.25 5.87
C ALA A 95 1.93 18.95 6.19
N VAL A 96 2.75 19.18 5.16
CA VAL A 96 4.06 19.81 5.28
C VAL A 96 4.01 21.23 4.71
N SER A 97 4.56 22.21 5.44
CA SER A 97 4.65 23.60 4.97
C SER A 97 5.60 23.72 3.78
N THR A 98 5.26 24.53 2.80
CA THR A 98 6.21 24.97 1.76
C THR A 98 7.32 25.84 2.37
N PHE A 99 8.47 25.93 1.69
CA PHE A 99 9.63 26.73 2.16
C PHE A 99 9.31 28.18 2.45
N ASP A 100 8.40 28.78 1.70
CA ASP A 100 7.97 30.17 1.88
C ASP A 100 6.88 30.35 2.94
N GLY A 101 6.40 29.25 3.54
CA GLY A 101 5.36 29.23 4.56
C GLY A 101 3.97 29.63 4.06
N ARG A 102 3.76 29.77 2.74
CA ARG A 102 2.51 30.27 2.15
C ARG A 102 1.58 29.16 1.65
N GLY A 103 2.07 27.91 1.69
CA GLY A 103 1.30 26.76 1.22
C GLY A 103 1.58 25.52 2.03
N ILE A 104 0.85 24.44 1.71
CA ILE A 104 1.06 23.11 2.23
C ILE A 104 1.24 22.12 1.08
N VAL A 105 2.05 21.11 1.31
CA VAL A 105 2.16 19.90 0.48
C VAL A 105 1.67 18.73 1.30
N LEU A 106 0.86 17.87 0.71
CA LEU A 106 0.39 16.65 1.35
C LEU A 106 1.34 15.50 1.01
N GLU A 107 1.87 14.84 2.01
CA GLU A 107 2.69 13.64 1.87
C GLU A 107 1.91 12.42 2.29
N ALA A 108 1.77 11.44 1.39
CA ALA A 108 1.07 10.21 1.68
C ALA A 108 1.79 9.38 2.73
N HIS A 109 1.06 8.87 3.72
CA HIS A 109 1.60 7.90 4.66
C HIS A 109 2.14 6.66 3.96
N SER A 110 3.15 6.04 4.55
CA SER A 110 3.68 4.78 4.07
C SER A 110 2.68 3.65 4.37
N ILE A 111 2.25 2.95 3.33
CA ILE A 111 1.44 1.74 3.46
C ILE A 111 2.30 0.46 3.51
N SER A 112 3.60 0.59 3.77
CA SER A 112 4.51 -0.54 3.97
C SER A 112 4.17 -1.32 5.25
N TYR A 113 4.77 -2.49 5.41
CA TYR A 113 4.56 -3.32 6.60
C TYR A 113 4.97 -2.62 7.90
N SER A 114 5.97 -1.75 7.84
CA SER A 114 6.46 -0.97 8.98
C SER A 114 5.76 0.38 9.17
N GLY A 115 5.13 0.88 8.12
CA GLY A 115 4.56 2.23 8.11
C GLY A 115 3.11 2.31 8.57
N MET A 116 2.41 1.17 8.68
CA MET A 116 0.99 1.14 9.04
C MET A 116 0.64 -0.19 9.73
N GLU A 117 0.01 -0.17 10.87
CA GLU A 117 -0.39 -1.37 11.63
C GLU A 117 -1.60 -2.09 11.01
N ASP A 118 -1.86 -3.36 11.43
CA ASP A 118 -2.94 -4.18 10.88
C ASP A 118 -4.33 -3.54 11.02
N GLY A 119 -4.63 -2.95 12.17
CA GLY A 119 -5.91 -2.28 12.43
C GLY A 119 -6.10 -1.08 11.52
N GLU A 120 -5.10 -0.21 11.46
CA GLU A 120 -5.09 0.97 10.60
C GLU A 120 -5.18 0.60 9.12
N PHE A 121 -4.49 -0.46 8.70
CA PHE A 121 -4.56 -0.91 7.30
C PHE A 121 -5.93 -1.50 6.92
N ARG A 122 -6.69 -2.06 7.87
CA ARG A 122 -8.07 -2.49 7.62
C ARG A 122 -8.99 -1.30 7.35
N GLU A 123 -8.84 -0.25 8.13
CA GLU A 123 -9.54 1.03 7.93
C GLU A 123 -9.13 1.67 6.59
N TYR A 124 -7.83 1.72 6.32
CA TYR A 124 -7.29 2.18 5.04
C TYR A 124 -7.90 1.43 3.86
N TYR A 125 -7.92 0.09 3.91
CA TYR A 125 -8.51 -0.74 2.85
C TYR A 125 -9.97 -0.39 2.59
N LYS A 126 -10.76 -0.23 3.66
CA LYS A 126 -12.17 0.16 3.57
C LYS A 126 -12.30 1.55 2.93
N ASN A 127 -11.57 2.54 3.44
CA ASN A 127 -11.63 3.91 2.94
C ASN A 127 -11.20 3.99 1.46
N VAL A 128 -10.18 3.24 1.06
CA VAL A 128 -9.78 3.14 -0.35
C VAL A 128 -10.87 2.50 -1.19
N LYS A 129 -11.52 1.46 -0.71
CA LYS A 129 -12.61 0.78 -1.45
C LYS A 129 -13.78 1.73 -1.69
N ASP A 130 -14.21 2.46 -0.66
CA ASP A 130 -15.29 3.45 -0.75
C ASP A 130 -14.90 4.63 -1.65
N LEU A 131 -13.65 5.10 -1.56
CA LEU A 131 -13.10 6.15 -2.41
C LEU A 131 -13.09 5.75 -3.89
N LEU A 132 -12.63 4.55 -4.20
CA LEU A 132 -12.59 4.07 -5.59
C LEU A 132 -14.00 3.98 -6.18
N TRP A 133 -14.97 3.52 -5.39
CA TRP A 133 -16.36 3.55 -5.81
C TRP A 133 -16.79 4.98 -6.14
N SER A 134 -16.65 5.91 -5.20
CA SER A 134 -17.15 7.29 -5.35
C SER A 134 -16.46 8.09 -6.44
N GLU A 135 -15.14 7.95 -6.60
CA GLU A 135 -14.34 8.79 -7.50
C GLU A 135 -14.16 8.20 -8.93
N ILE A 136 -14.27 6.88 -9.05
CA ILE A 136 -14.01 6.21 -10.33
C ILE A 136 -15.26 5.50 -10.83
N PHE A 137 -15.77 4.53 -10.07
CA PHE A 137 -16.75 3.58 -10.60
C PHE A 137 -18.18 4.10 -10.63
N SER A 138 -18.58 4.99 -9.72
CA SER A 138 -19.92 5.57 -9.71
C SER A 138 -20.24 6.42 -10.95
N SER A 139 -19.20 6.90 -11.66
CA SER A 139 -19.35 7.67 -12.90
C SER A 139 -19.46 6.82 -14.16
N TYR A 140 -19.21 5.51 -14.08
CA TYR A 140 -19.34 4.60 -15.20
C TYR A 140 -20.81 4.19 -15.37
N ASP A 141 -21.38 4.42 -16.55
CA ASP A 141 -22.75 4.01 -16.87
C ASP A 141 -22.95 2.52 -16.69
N GLY A 142 -23.99 2.16 -15.93
CA GLY A 142 -24.40 0.76 -15.73
C GLY A 142 -23.68 0.02 -14.59
N TRP A 143 -22.80 0.68 -13.82
CA TRP A 143 -22.22 0.08 -12.62
C TRP A 143 -23.06 0.40 -11.39
N THR A 144 -23.43 -0.65 -10.66
CA THR A 144 -23.97 -0.53 -9.30
C THR A 144 -22.86 -0.83 -8.29
N GLU A 145 -23.05 -0.42 -7.05
CA GLU A 145 -22.10 -0.72 -5.97
C GLU A 145 -21.93 -2.24 -5.76
N ASP A 146 -23.01 -3.01 -5.92
CA ASP A 146 -22.94 -4.47 -5.84
C ASP A 146 -22.09 -5.07 -6.95
N GLN A 147 -22.22 -4.60 -8.19
CA GLN A 147 -21.39 -5.01 -9.31
C GLN A 147 -19.92 -4.63 -9.13
N TYR A 148 -19.66 -3.45 -8.56
CA TYR A 148 -18.31 -3.04 -8.18
C TYR A 148 -17.72 -3.99 -7.14
N ASN A 149 -18.46 -4.30 -6.08
CA ASN A 149 -18.02 -5.21 -5.03
C ASN A 149 -17.72 -6.61 -5.57
N GLU A 150 -18.57 -7.12 -6.45
CA GLU A 150 -18.37 -8.39 -7.13
C GLU A 150 -17.14 -8.36 -8.05
N ALA A 151 -16.95 -7.29 -8.82
CA ALA A 151 -15.78 -7.14 -9.70
C ALA A 151 -14.46 -7.06 -8.92
N VAL A 152 -14.45 -6.36 -7.78
CA VAL A 152 -13.30 -6.34 -6.85
C VAL A 152 -13.02 -7.73 -6.35
N GLN A 153 -14.05 -8.47 -5.90
CA GLN A 153 -13.88 -9.84 -5.37
C GLN A 153 -13.35 -10.79 -6.46
N ASN A 154 -13.94 -10.77 -7.64
CA ASN A 154 -13.52 -11.61 -8.79
C ASN A 154 -12.07 -11.31 -9.21
N TYR A 155 -11.67 -10.03 -9.21
CA TYR A 155 -10.30 -9.64 -9.51
C TYR A 155 -9.31 -10.19 -8.47
N MET A 156 -9.67 -10.14 -7.19
CA MET A 156 -8.86 -10.68 -6.10
C MET A 156 -8.74 -12.20 -6.19
N ASP A 157 -9.86 -12.89 -6.36
CA ASP A 157 -9.90 -14.36 -6.46
C ASP A 157 -9.14 -14.86 -7.71
N GLY A 158 -9.30 -14.20 -8.84
CA GLY A 158 -8.60 -14.57 -10.07
C GLY A 158 -7.08 -14.34 -10.03
N LYS A 159 -6.61 -13.33 -9.29
CA LYS A 159 -5.20 -12.95 -9.27
C LYS A 159 -4.42 -13.48 -8.06
N TYR A 160 -5.10 -13.68 -6.93
CA TYR A 160 -4.48 -14.01 -5.64
C TYR A 160 -4.99 -15.33 -5.03
N GLY A 161 -5.86 -16.05 -5.74
CA GLY A 161 -6.57 -17.23 -5.25
C GLY A 161 -7.72 -16.86 -4.31
N ASN A 162 -8.60 -17.82 -4.06
CA ASN A 162 -9.77 -17.60 -3.19
C ASN A 162 -9.32 -17.50 -1.72
N ILE A 163 -9.08 -16.28 -1.23
CA ILE A 163 -8.57 -16.00 0.11
C ILE A 163 -9.64 -16.29 1.18
N ASN A 164 -10.91 -16.25 0.79
CA ASN A 164 -12.03 -16.54 1.69
C ASN A 164 -12.37 -18.04 1.83
N ALA A 165 -11.76 -18.90 1.01
CA ALA A 165 -11.99 -20.35 1.06
C ALA A 165 -11.17 -21.07 2.15
N LYS A 166 -10.33 -20.34 2.90
CA LYS A 166 -9.55 -20.89 4.01
C LYS A 166 -10.06 -20.34 5.36
N LYS A 167 -11.25 -20.74 5.74
CA LYS A 167 -11.73 -20.71 7.11
C LYS A 167 -11.94 -22.12 7.62
#